data_3e03d1865f88370f524dead665c30a56
#
_entry.id   3e03d1865f88370f524dead665c30a56
#
_cell.length_a   1.000
_cell.length_b   1.000
_cell.length_c   1.000
_cell.angle_alpha   90.00
_cell.angle_beta   90.00
_cell.angle_gamma   90.00
#
_symmetry.space_group_name_H-M   'P 1'
#
loop_
_entity.id
_entity.type
_entity.pdbx_description
1 polymer ?
#
loop_
_entity_poly.entity_id
_entity_poly.type
_entity_poly.pdbx_seq_one_letter_code
_entity_poly.pdbx_strand_id
1 'polypeptide(L)'
;MGNTIFRPSGSLGSLLHAHEESWVGRILAEEPNLFGAFRDREGNTLFKTMWHGEFPGKLLSGTALMYAMTGSEAARHTGDALAAALKETQAADGYLGPWDHARRFDGSTEPDHTRWSDGSDIGRWDTWGQYHCIYGLYRWYKLTGDRGCLETAMRALDCIYDHFIAQNRSFVRQNWAECNLAIGHAFALLYRECGKPEYLQAAKHIVHTEWDAEYSDYYTRRRLCCGWLTAAESGVPFGRSGQPRWEGVYSLQTLAELYRATGEARYRDAACALWRDIAATDRHNTGSFGTGEGATGDLYGAGSETCNTVAWMAFSTDVLQLTKDSRIADELELSWFNAALGSLLAGERDFTYMNNSDGSRLPANIVLKEQGYDGARDMSCCQANGTRGIAQPADWAMLCEENGLWLNWYSEAQFTWAASQKNMVRLTLHSGYPADGQIRIELHMDAPSRFALHLRIPGWSAHTSLTVNGIPCTGLQPGSYCTLDRRWRPGDVIELALDLTPHFWPYAEGNRFSAYCGPVLLAYRTQEREPLQFTPDAFAAAKPADADALTALQVCAADGMPVLFTDYYSAGKDGSSFASWLAAAGPLPSPAEPIWQSR
;
A
#
# COMPACT_ATOMS: atom_id res chain seq x y z
N MET A 1 -18.48 -7.54 8.11
CA MET A 1 -17.19 -8.25 8.19
C MET A 1 -16.91 -8.50 9.66
N GLY A 2 -16.70 -9.75 10.08
CA GLY A 2 -16.32 -10.07 11.46
C GLY A 2 -15.00 -9.39 11.80
N ASN A 3 -14.89 -8.84 13.02
CA ASN A 3 -13.65 -8.23 13.49
C ASN A 3 -12.56 -9.30 13.58
N THR A 4 -11.68 -9.36 12.59
CA THR A 4 -10.44 -10.11 12.67
C THR A 4 -9.40 -9.24 13.37
N ILE A 5 -8.74 -9.81 14.37
CA ILE A 5 -7.60 -9.18 15.02
C ILE A 5 -6.34 -9.89 14.52
N PHE A 6 -5.42 -9.13 13.93
CA PHE A 6 -4.10 -9.58 13.49
C PHE A 6 -3.04 -8.95 14.38
N ARG A 7 -2.17 -9.77 14.94
CA ARG A 7 -1.08 -9.36 15.85
C ARG A 7 0.22 -10.01 15.38
N PRO A 8 1.03 -9.33 14.57
CA PRO A 8 2.38 -9.81 14.24
C PRO A 8 3.25 -9.85 15.50
N SER A 9 4.14 -10.83 15.56
CA SER A 9 5.11 -11.05 16.63
C SER A 9 6.48 -11.37 16.05
N GLY A 10 7.42 -11.81 16.89
CA GLY A 10 8.79 -12.08 16.45
C GLY A 10 9.52 -10.82 15.96
N SER A 11 10.44 -10.99 15.02
CA SER A 11 11.27 -9.89 14.49
C SER A 11 10.45 -8.80 13.81
N LEU A 12 9.43 -9.18 13.02
CA LEU A 12 8.54 -8.22 12.35
C LEU A 12 7.65 -7.47 13.34
N GLY A 13 7.15 -8.15 14.38
CA GLY A 13 6.42 -7.49 15.46
C GLY A 13 7.29 -6.46 16.17
N SER A 14 8.55 -6.80 16.44
CA SER A 14 9.52 -5.89 17.07
C SER A 14 9.83 -4.67 16.19
N LEU A 15 9.97 -4.86 14.87
CA LEU A 15 10.18 -3.78 13.91
C LEU A 15 8.99 -2.82 13.90
N LEU A 16 7.76 -3.34 13.88
CA LEU A 16 6.55 -2.51 13.91
C LEU A 16 6.44 -1.72 15.22
N HIS A 17 6.79 -2.33 16.36
CA HIS A 17 6.85 -1.62 17.63
C HIS A 17 7.91 -0.52 17.64
N ALA A 18 9.11 -0.77 17.11
CA ALA A 18 10.15 0.23 17.01
C ALA A 18 9.71 1.43 16.15
N HIS A 19 9.02 1.19 15.02
CA HIS A 19 8.42 2.25 14.22
C HIS A 19 7.32 3.01 14.98
N GLU A 20 6.49 2.30 15.70
CA GLU A 20 5.45 2.92 16.52
C GLU A 20 6.04 3.86 17.59
N GLU A 21 7.07 3.43 18.29
CA GLU A 21 7.74 4.23 19.32
C GLU A 21 8.54 5.41 18.74
N SER A 22 9.20 5.20 17.58
CA SER A 22 10.07 6.20 16.97
C SER A 22 9.30 7.28 16.19
N TRP A 23 8.12 6.96 15.65
CA TRP A 23 7.34 7.87 14.82
C TRP A 23 5.89 8.02 15.25
N VAL A 24 5.06 6.96 15.22
CA VAL A 24 3.60 7.07 15.41
C VAL A 24 3.26 7.69 16.75
N GLY A 25 3.88 7.25 17.84
CA GLY A 25 3.67 7.79 19.18
C GLY A 25 4.23 9.21 19.39
N ARG A 26 4.98 9.73 18.43
CA ARG A 26 5.67 11.04 18.52
C ARG A 26 5.17 12.09 17.56
N ILE A 27 4.33 11.73 16.59
CA ILE A 27 3.83 12.63 15.52
C ILE A 27 3.39 13.98 16.07
N LEU A 28 2.54 13.99 17.11
CA LEU A 28 1.96 15.23 17.65
C LEU A 28 2.99 16.12 18.35
N ALA A 29 4.03 15.53 18.91
CA ALA A 29 5.12 16.26 19.57
C ALA A 29 6.14 16.81 18.56
N GLU A 30 6.39 16.07 17.49
CA GLU A 30 7.37 16.42 16.48
C GLU A 30 6.80 17.35 15.41
N GLU A 31 5.49 17.26 15.15
CA GLU A 31 4.75 18.08 14.17
C GLU A 31 3.64 18.91 14.83
N PRO A 32 3.98 19.83 15.74
CA PRO A 32 2.98 20.60 16.51
C PRO A 32 2.10 21.50 15.65
N ASN A 33 2.57 21.89 14.46
CA ASN A 33 1.85 22.74 13.53
C ASN A 33 1.06 21.98 12.46
N LEU A 34 0.93 20.65 12.57
CA LEU A 34 0.24 19.80 11.60
C LEU A 34 -1.15 20.34 11.20
N PHE A 35 -1.87 20.93 12.14
CA PHE A 35 -3.18 21.52 11.93
C PHE A 35 -3.17 23.06 11.82
N GLY A 36 -2.01 23.69 11.79
CA GLY A 36 -1.87 25.13 11.75
C GLY A 36 -2.64 25.75 10.60
N ALA A 37 -2.43 25.24 9.38
CA ALA A 37 -3.12 25.72 8.18
C ALA A 37 -4.64 25.52 8.21
N PHE A 38 -5.14 24.48 8.89
CA PHE A 38 -6.58 24.25 9.07
C PHE A 38 -7.19 25.26 10.05
N ARG A 39 -6.47 25.60 11.13
CA ARG A 39 -6.90 26.60 12.14
C ARG A 39 -6.81 28.03 11.62
N ASP A 40 -5.74 28.35 10.85
CA ASP A 40 -5.54 29.67 10.23
C ASP A 40 -6.21 29.80 8.85
N ARG A 41 -7.17 28.94 8.54
CA ARG A 41 -7.80 28.87 7.22
C ARG A 41 -8.24 30.23 6.69
N GLU A 42 -9.01 30.98 7.46
CA GLU A 42 -9.55 32.27 7.05
C GLU A 42 -8.55 33.44 7.26
N GLY A 43 -7.64 33.32 8.22
CA GLY A 43 -6.57 34.29 8.45
C GLY A 43 -5.53 34.29 7.33
N ASN A 44 -5.28 33.12 6.79
CA ASN A 44 -4.33 32.89 5.68
C ASN A 44 -2.94 33.52 5.92
N THR A 45 -2.46 33.45 7.16
CA THR A 45 -1.15 34.02 7.55
C THR A 45 -0.01 33.00 7.40
N LEU A 46 -0.34 31.71 7.36
CA LEU A 46 0.63 30.64 7.25
C LEU A 46 0.90 30.27 5.79
N PHE A 47 2.16 29.96 5.50
CA PHE A 47 2.56 29.40 4.22
C PHE A 47 1.85 28.06 3.98
N LYS A 48 1.24 27.90 2.80
CA LYS A 48 0.52 26.70 2.36
C LYS A 48 1.00 26.28 0.97
N THR A 49 1.22 24.99 0.80
CA THR A 49 1.37 24.38 -0.52
C THR A 49 0.07 23.67 -0.92
N MET A 50 -0.06 23.30 -2.18
CA MET A 50 -1.29 22.65 -2.69
C MET A 50 -1.64 21.33 -1.99
N TRP A 51 -0.67 20.61 -1.44
CA TRP A 51 -0.82 19.30 -0.78
C TRP A 51 -1.00 19.36 0.74
N HIS A 52 -0.99 20.50 1.37
CA HIS A 52 -1.10 20.62 2.84
C HIS A 52 -2.30 19.90 3.46
N GLY A 53 -3.41 19.80 2.73
CA GLY A 53 -4.64 19.18 3.21
C GLY A 53 -4.56 17.68 3.44
N GLU A 54 -3.58 16.99 2.86
CA GLU A 54 -3.53 15.52 2.87
C GLU A 54 -2.87 14.90 4.10
N PHE A 55 -1.90 15.60 4.72
CA PHE A 55 -1.03 15.02 5.75
C PHE A 55 -1.78 14.51 6.99
N PRO A 56 -2.72 15.27 7.61
CA PRO A 56 -3.44 14.79 8.77
C PRO A 56 -4.21 13.49 8.49
N GLY A 57 -4.84 13.41 7.32
CA GLY A 57 -5.61 12.24 6.90
C GLY A 57 -4.74 11.01 6.62
N LYS A 58 -3.59 11.20 5.95
CA LYS A 58 -2.60 10.14 5.71
C LYS A 58 -2.07 9.59 7.03
N LEU A 59 -1.64 10.46 7.94
CA LEU A 59 -1.16 10.07 9.27
C LEU A 59 -2.24 9.32 10.06
N LEU A 60 -3.48 9.81 10.08
CA LEU A 60 -4.57 9.13 10.77
C LEU A 60 -4.85 7.74 10.18
N SER A 61 -4.84 7.60 8.85
CA SER A 61 -5.08 6.29 8.22
C SER A 61 -3.94 5.30 8.49
N GLY A 62 -2.69 5.75 8.49
CA GLY A 62 -1.53 4.93 8.89
C GLY A 62 -1.57 4.53 10.35
N THR A 63 -1.88 5.48 11.25
CA THR A 63 -2.06 5.23 12.69
C THR A 63 -3.19 4.23 12.95
N ALA A 64 -4.29 4.31 12.20
CA ALA A 64 -5.41 3.38 12.31
C ALA A 64 -5.00 1.94 11.99
N LEU A 65 -4.26 1.74 10.91
CA LEU A 65 -3.74 0.41 10.55
C LEU A 65 -2.72 -0.09 11.57
N MET A 66 -1.82 0.77 12.05
CA MET A 66 -0.85 0.42 13.08
C MET A 66 -1.57 -0.01 14.36
N TYR A 67 -2.55 0.77 14.83
CA TYR A 67 -3.37 0.39 15.98
C TYR A 67 -4.13 -0.93 15.75
N ALA A 68 -4.65 -1.16 14.55
CA ALA A 68 -5.28 -2.44 14.21
C ALA A 68 -4.32 -3.62 14.35
N MET A 69 -3.01 -3.45 14.06
CA MET A 69 -1.99 -4.49 14.15
C MET A 69 -1.38 -4.63 15.55
N THR A 70 -1.17 -3.53 16.26
CA THR A 70 -0.46 -3.56 17.56
C THR A 70 -1.42 -3.55 18.75
N GLY A 71 -2.55 -2.86 18.62
CA GLY A 71 -3.47 -2.61 19.73
C GLY A 71 -2.89 -1.69 20.81
N SER A 72 -1.80 -0.98 20.51
CA SER A 72 -1.07 -0.21 21.51
C SER A 72 -1.79 1.05 21.96
N GLU A 73 -1.51 1.46 23.19
CA GLU A 73 -2.07 2.70 23.73
C GLU A 73 -1.46 3.95 23.08
N ALA A 74 -0.21 3.89 22.61
CA ALA A 74 0.44 5.00 21.93
C ALA A 74 -0.23 5.30 20.58
N ALA A 75 -0.44 4.28 19.72
CA ALA A 75 -1.18 4.45 18.47
C ALA A 75 -2.63 4.87 18.72
N ARG A 76 -3.27 4.34 19.76
CA ARG A 76 -4.63 4.75 20.17
C ARG A 76 -4.68 6.23 20.53
N HIS A 77 -3.79 6.69 21.39
CA HIS A 77 -3.73 8.09 21.81
C HIS A 77 -3.47 9.04 20.63
N THR A 78 -2.51 8.70 19.77
CA THR A 78 -2.21 9.51 18.57
C THR A 78 -3.40 9.57 17.63
N GLY A 79 -4.06 8.44 17.37
CA GLY A 79 -5.23 8.38 16.50
C GLY A 79 -6.42 9.18 17.06
N ASP A 80 -6.71 9.05 18.36
CA ASP A 80 -7.77 9.84 19.03
C ASP A 80 -7.49 11.35 18.92
N ALA A 81 -6.24 11.78 19.11
CA ALA A 81 -5.87 13.19 19.02
C ALA A 81 -5.92 13.73 17.57
N LEU A 82 -5.44 12.97 16.59
CA LEU A 82 -5.55 13.33 15.16
C LEU A 82 -7.03 13.44 14.74
N ALA A 83 -7.85 12.47 15.12
CA ALA A 83 -9.28 12.48 14.83
C ALA A 83 -10.01 13.65 15.52
N ALA A 84 -9.66 13.95 16.78
CA ALA A 84 -10.21 15.10 17.51
C ALA A 84 -9.87 16.42 16.82
N ALA A 85 -8.61 16.60 16.40
CA ALA A 85 -8.17 17.81 15.70
C ALA A 85 -8.84 17.98 14.33
N LEU A 86 -9.05 16.89 13.57
CA LEU A 86 -9.84 16.95 12.33
C LEU A 86 -11.30 17.37 12.60
N LYS A 87 -11.94 16.81 13.62
CA LYS A 87 -13.30 17.19 14.02
C LYS A 87 -13.39 18.66 14.44
N GLU A 88 -12.44 19.12 15.26
CA GLU A 88 -12.35 20.52 15.73
C GLU A 88 -12.17 21.52 14.59
N THR A 89 -11.33 21.17 13.60
CA THR A 89 -10.98 22.08 12.51
C THR A 89 -11.96 22.06 11.33
N GLN A 90 -13.01 21.24 11.36
CA GLN A 90 -14.04 21.24 10.34
C GLN A 90 -14.83 22.56 10.33
N ALA A 91 -14.99 23.18 9.17
CA ALA A 91 -15.80 24.40 9.03
C ALA A 91 -17.30 24.15 9.23
N ALA A 92 -18.05 25.19 9.51
CA ALA A 92 -19.49 25.11 9.80
C ALA A 92 -20.30 24.50 8.65
N ASP A 93 -19.89 24.75 7.41
CA ASP A 93 -20.47 24.20 6.16
C ASP A 93 -20.02 22.76 5.85
N GLY A 94 -19.18 22.17 6.69
CA GLY A 94 -18.65 20.81 6.50
C GLY A 94 -17.28 20.74 5.84
N TYR A 95 -16.78 21.83 5.27
CA TYR A 95 -15.47 21.81 4.62
C TYR A 95 -14.34 21.35 5.55
N LEU A 96 -13.48 20.44 5.08
CA LEU A 96 -12.41 19.84 5.86
C LEU A 96 -11.06 19.96 5.12
N GLY A 97 -10.54 21.16 5.04
CA GLY A 97 -9.29 21.47 4.34
C GLY A 97 -8.64 22.76 4.82
N PRO A 98 -7.47 23.14 4.31
CA PRO A 98 -6.69 24.31 4.76
C PRO A 98 -7.07 25.62 4.07
N TRP A 99 -7.93 25.62 3.04
CA TRP A 99 -8.20 26.80 2.23
C TRP A 99 -9.35 27.64 2.76
N ASP A 100 -9.23 28.93 2.67
CA ASP A 100 -10.32 29.88 2.97
C ASP A 100 -11.47 29.77 1.96
N HIS A 101 -12.60 30.38 2.29
CA HIS A 101 -13.82 30.26 1.48
C HIS A 101 -13.66 30.71 0.03
N ALA A 102 -12.80 31.69 -0.27
CA ALA A 102 -12.60 32.22 -1.63
C ALA A 102 -11.75 31.28 -2.50
N ARG A 103 -10.92 30.44 -1.86
CA ARG A 103 -9.94 29.59 -2.56
C ARG A 103 -10.24 28.10 -2.52
N ARG A 104 -11.33 27.68 -1.87
CA ARG A 104 -11.77 26.27 -1.84
C ARG A 104 -12.11 25.76 -3.22
N PHE A 105 -11.90 24.46 -3.42
CA PHE A 105 -12.32 23.71 -4.61
C PHE A 105 -11.82 24.36 -5.91
N ASP A 106 -12.72 24.81 -6.77
CA ASP A 106 -12.44 25.52 -8.03
C ASP A 106 -12.47 27.06 -7.88
N GLY A 107 -12.34 27.57 -6.66
CA GLY A 107 -12.40 28.99 -6.35
C GLY A 107 -11.21 29.79 -6.86
N SER A 108 -11.18 31.07 -6.49
CA SER A 108 -10.29 32.11 -7.00
C SER A 108 -8.86 31.69 -7.34
N THR A 109 -8.37 32.17 -8.49
CA THR A 109 -6.98 32.09 -8.94
C THR A 109 -6.13 33.25 -8.45
N GLU A 110 -6.62 34.05 -7.47
CA GLU A 110 -5.85 35.19 -6.93
C GLU A 110 -4.46 34.75 -6.46
N PRO A 111 -3.44 35.63 -6.62
CA PRO A 111 -2.08 35.29 -6.30
C PRO A 111 -1.94 34.98 -4.82
N ASP A 112 -1.59 33.74 -4.55
CA ASP A 112 -1.23 33.26 -3.25
C ASP A 112 -0.01 32.34 -3.36
N HIS A 113 0.33 31.66 -2.29
CA HIS A 113 1.46 30.72 -2.20
C HIS A 113 1.29 29.46 -3.09
N THR A 114 0.22 29.35 -3.87
CA THR A 114 -0.03 28.29 -4.84
C THR A 114 0.45 28.63 -6.25
N ARG A 115 1.29 29.66 -6.41
CA ARG A 115 1.90 30.00 -7.69
C ARG A 115 3.36 29.60 -7.74
N TRP A 116 3.77 29.12 -8.90
CA TRP A 116 5.17 28.94 -9.20
C TRP A 116 5.90 30.28 -9.30
N SER A 117 7.25 30.22 -9.25
CA SER A 117 8.09 31.41 -9.38
C SER A 117 7.87 32.22 -10.66
N ASP A 118 7.31 31.59 -11.70
CA ASP A 118 6.91 32.24 -12.96
C ASP A 118 5.50 32.89 -12.91
N GLY A 119 4.81 32.81 -11.76
CA GLY A 119 3.48 33.37 -11.56
C GLY A 119 2.33 32.50 -12.08
N SER A 120 2.59 31.31 -12.61
CA SER A 120 1.54 30.39 -13.08
C SER A 120 0.79 29.74 -11.92
N ASP A 121 -0.52 29.53 -12.08
CA ASP A 121 -1.37 28.85 -11.10
C ASP A 121 -1.01 27.36 -11.03
N ILE A 122 -0.74 26.86 -9.84
CA ILE A 122 -0.40 25.45 -9.58
C ILE A 122 -1.67 24.60 -9.51
N GLY A 123 -2.83 25.19 -9.29
CA GLY A 123 -4.05 24.49 -8.94
C GLY A 123 -4.06 24.04 -7.46
N ARG A 124 -5.03 23.24 -7.08
CA ARG A 124 -5.21 22.78 -5.70
C ARG A 124 -5.52 21.29 -5.64
N TRP A 125 -4.95 20.62 -4.68
CA TRP A 125 -5.28 19.25 -4.34
C TRP A 125 -6.35 19.23 -3.24
N ASP A 126 -7.45 19.99 -3.44
CA ASP A 126 -8.38 20.24 -2.34
C ASP A 126 -9.27 19.02 -2.04
N THR A 127 -9.95 18.48 -3.03
CA THR A 127 -10.72 17.24 -2.80
C THR A 127 -9.81 16.04 -2.53
N TRP A 128 -8.58 16.05 -3.01
CA TRP A 128 -7.55 15.07 -2.64
C TRP A 128 -7.19 15.15 -1.14
N GLY A 129 -6.91 16.34 -0.63
CA GLY A 129 -6.63 16.54 0.80
C GLY A 129 -7.80 16.09 1.67
N GLN A 130 -9.02 16.50 1.31
CA GLN A 130 -10.24 16.08 2.00
C GLN A 130 -10.48 14.57 1.89
N TYR A 131 -10.17 13.94 0.74
CA TYR A 131 -10.24 12.48 0.58
C TYR A 131 -9.43 11.76 1.67
N HIS A 132 -8.18 12.16 1.89
CA HIS A 132 -7.35 11.53 2.93
C HIS A 132 -7.90 11.76 4.33
N CYS A 133 -8.39 12.97 4.65
CA CYS A 133 -9.01 13.26 5.94
C CYS A 133 -10.28 12.41 6.15
N ILE A 134 -11.16 12.34 5.15
CA ILE A 134 -12.39 11.54 5.18
C ILE A 134 -12.05 10.05 5.36
N TYR A 135 -11.10 9.55 4.58
CA TYR A 135 -10.68 8.15 4.66
C TYR A 135 -10.05 7.81 6.02
N GLY A 136 -9.19 8.68 6.55
CA GLY A 136 -8.59 8.50 7.87
C GLY A 136 -9.65 8.46 8.99
N LEU A 137 -10.61 9.39 8.98
CA LEU A 137 -11.74 9.43 9.92
C LEU A 137 -12.61 8.18 9.80
N TYR A 138 -12.93 7.75 8.58
CA TYR A 138 -13.69 6.51 8.36
C TYR A 138 -12.96 5.28 8.92
N ARG A 139 -11.67 5.14 8.65
CA ARG A 139 -10.85 4.03 9.19
C ARG A 139 -10.83 4.04 10.71
N TRP A 140 -10.69 5.22 11.32
CA TRP A 140 -10.72 5.37 12.78
C TRP A 140 -12.08 5.00 13.38
N TYR A 141 -13.17 5.46 12.73
CA TYR A 141 -14.51 5.03 13.11
C TYR A 141 -14.71 3.51 13.08
N LYS A 142 -14.25 2.86 12.02
CA LYS A 142 -14.38 1.39 11.88
C LYS A 142 -13.67 0.61 13.00
N LEU A 143 -12.59 1.14 13.54
CA LEU A 143 -11.81 0.50 14.60
C LEU A 143 -12.34 0.82 15.99
N THR A 144 -12.79 2.05 16.20
CA THR A 144 -13.09 2.55 17.56
C THR A 144 -14.59 2.68 17.84
N GLY A 145 -15.42 2.72 16.81
CA GLY A 145 -16.84 3.02 16.92
C GLY A 145 -17.16 4.50 17.16
N ASP A 146 -16.15 5.42 17.06
CA ASP A 146 -16.40 6.86 17.25
C ASP A 146 -17.25 7.43 16.10
N ARG A 147 -18.56 7.52 16.34
CA ARG A 147 -19.52 8.04 15.37
C ARG A 147 -19.27 9.49 14.98
N GLY A 148 -18.64 10.30 15.83
CA GLY A 148 -18.27 11.67 15.48
C GLY A 148 -17.28 11.73 14.31
N CYS A 149 -16.40 10.72 14.16
CA CYS A 149 -15.54 10.59 12.98
C CYS A 149 -16.34 10.33 11.71
N LEU A 150 -17.32 9.43 11.76
CA LEU A 150 -18.20 9.15 10.61
C LEU A 150 -19.02 10.39 10.22
N GLU A 151 -19.61 11.07 11.20
CA GLU A 151 -20.41 12.28 10.99
C GLU A 151 -19.58 13.41 10.38
N THR A 152 -18.35 13.62 10.85
CA THR A 152 -17.40 14.59 10.27
C THR A 152 -17.05 14.23 8.82
N ALA A 153 -16.75 12.97 8.53
CA ALA A 153 -16.48 12.49 7.19
C ALA A 153 -17.68 12.69 6.24
N MET A 154 -18.89 12.39 6.71
CA MET A 154 -20.12 12.58 5.93
C MET A 154 -20.40 14.06 5.65
N ARG A 155 -20.24 14.95 6.63
CA ARG A 155 -20.41 16.39 6.44
C ARG A 155 -19.41 16.95 5.40
N ALA A 156 -18.17 16.44 5.40
CA ALA A 156 -17.19 16.82 4.38
C ALA A 156 -17.62 16.37 2.97
N LEU A 157 -18.12 15.14 2.83
CA LEU A 157 -18.68 14.67 1.55
C LEU A 157 -19.92 15.45 1.13
N ASP A 158 -20.80 15.82 2.07
CA ASP A 158 -21.96 16.65 1.75
C ASP A 158 -21.55 18.01 1.21
N CYS A 159 -20.56 18.66 1.83
CA CYS A 159 -20.01 19.92 1.33
C CYS A 159 -19.43 19.79 -0.11
N ILE A 160 -18.71 18.69 -0.38
CA ILE A 160 -18.16 18.43 -1.72
C ILE A 160 -19.29 18.14 -2.72
N TYR A 161 -20.28 17.34 -2.33
CA TYR A 161 -21.46 17.03 -3.15
C TYR A 161 -22.22 18.29 -3.54
N ASP A 162 -22.50 19.14 -2.56
CA ASP A 162 -23.23 20.41 -2.76
C ASP A 162 -22.49 21.35 -3.70
N HIS A 163 -21.15 21.40 -3.61
CA HIS A 163 -20.36 22.28 -4.47
C HIS A 163 -20.27 21.76 -5.92
N PHE A 164 -19.99 20.48 -6.12
CA PHE A 164 -19.75 19.93 -7.45
C PHE A 164 -21.01 19.34 -8.09
N ILE A 165 -21.65 18.38 -7.44
CA ILE A 165 -22.76 17.62 -8.04
C ILE A 165 -24.04 18.44 -8.06
N ALA A 166 -24.46 19.01 -6.93
CA ALA A 166 -25.72 19.77 -6.86
C ALA A 166 -25.69 21.05 -7.68
N GLN A 167 -24.51 21.68 -7.84
CA GLN A 167 -24.33 22.86 -8.67
C GLN A 167 -23.88 22.55 -10.11
N ASN A 168 -23.80 21.28 -10.49
CA ASN A 168 -23.36 20.85 -11.82
C ASN A 168 -22.00 21.43 -12.23
N ARG A 169 -21.03 21.40 -11.31
CA ARG A 169 -19.64 21.81 -11.54
C ARG A 169 -18.76 20.58 -11.74
N SER A 170 -17.80 20.66 -12.64
CA SER A 170 -16.86 19.59 -12.90
C SER A 170 -15.71 19.59 -11.89
N PHE A 171 -15.35 18.41 -11.38
CA PHE A 171 -14.21 18.20 -10.47
C PHE A 171 -12.87 18.52 -11.13
N VAL A 172 -12.73 18.30 -12.42
CA VAL A 172 -11.47 18.56 -13.16
C VAL A 172 -11.12 20.04 -13.26
N ARG A 173 -12.03 20.95 -12.88
CA ARG A 173 -11.73 22.39 -12.78
C ARG A 173 -10.74 22.75 -11.69
N GLN A 174 -10.51 21.85 -10.73
CA GLN A 174 -9.48 22.01 -9.70
C GLN A 174 -8.07 21.84 -10.26
N ASN A 175 -7.92 21.42 -11.51
CA ASN A 175 -6.70 20.82 -12.07
C ASN A 175 -6.31 19.54 -11.32
N TRP A 176 -5.21 18.88 -11.68
CA TRP A 176 -4.74 17.65 -11.02
C TRP A 176 -5.86 16.61 -10.87
N ALA A 177 -6.50 16.28 -11.98
CA ALA A 177 -7.66 15.39 -11.99
C ALA A 177 -7.33 14.02 -11.38
N GLU A 178 -6.15 13.49 -11.64
CA GLU A 178 -5.67 12.22 -11.10
C GLU A 178 -5.67 12.16 -9.57
N CYS A 179 -5.40 13.30 -8.92
CA CYS A 179 -5.48 13.41 -7.45
C CYS A 179 -6.92 13.63 -6.99
N ASN A 180 -7.56 14.68 -7.52
CA ASN A 180 -8.83 15.18 -7.01
C ASN A 180 -10.00 14.21 -7.24
N LEU A 181 -9.93 13.35 -8.27
CA LEU A 181 -10.96 12.34 -8.56
C LEU A 181 -10.92 11.12 -7.63
N ALA A 182 -9.88 10.98 -6.78
CA ALA A 182 -9.85 9.95 -5.75
C ALA A 182 -11.00 10.07 -4.74
N ILE A 183 -11.64 11.23 -4.66
CA ILE A 183 -12.83 11.44 -3.82
C ILE A 183 -13.99 10.49 -4.20
N GLY A 184 -14.02 9.97 -5.42
CA GLY A 184 -14.97 8.95 -5.85
C GLY A 184 -14.93 7.70 -4.98
N HIS A 185 -13.74 7.29 -4.54
CA HIS A 185 -13.59 6.17 -3.60
C HIS A 185 -14.28 6.46 -2.26
N ALA A 186 -14.08 7.66 -1.68
CA ALA A 186 -14.75 8.02 -0.42
C ALA A 186 -16.27 8.05 -0.55
N PHE A 187 -16.81 8.57 -1.66
CA PHE A 187 -18.25 8.55 -1.92
C PHE A 187 -18.80 7.11 -1.99
N ALA A 188 -18.17 6.22 -2.75
CA ALA A 188 -18.63 4.84 -2.87
C ALA A 188 -18.50 4.07 -1.55
N LEU A 189 -17.41 4.30 -0.80
CA LEU A 189 -17.15 3.69 0.49
C LEU A 189 -18.19 4.09 1.55
N LEU A 190 -18.48 5.40 1.68
CA LEU A 190 -19.46 5.90 2.65
C LEU A 190 -20.89 5.61 2.23
N TYR A 191 -21.19 5.49 0.94
CA TYR A 191 -22.49 4.95 0.50
C TYR A 191 -22.76 3.58 1.12
N ARG A 192 -21.79 2.69 1.07
CA ARG A 192 -21.94 1.34 1.65
C ARG A 192 -22.11 1.36 3.18
N GLU A 193 -21.60 2.39 3.85
CA GLU A 193 -21.76 2.54 5.30
C GLU A 193 -23.11 3.12 5.69
N CYS A 194 -23.60 4.14 4.99
CA CYS A 194 -24.79 4.90 5.41
C CYS A 194 -26.01 4.75 4.47
N GLY A 195 -25.83 4.21 3.26
CA GLY A 195 -26.92 4.04 2.28
C GLY A 195 -27.41 5.32 1.60
N LYS A 196 -26.71 6.48 1.75
CA LYS A 196 -27.13 7.77 1.20
C LYS A 196 -27.04 7.77 -0.34
N PRO A 197 -28.18 7.83 -1.09
CA PRO A 197 -28.17 7.66 -2.55
C PRO A 197 -27.30 8.69 -3.30
N GLU A 198 -27.19 9.90 -2.77
CA GLU A 198 -26.39 10.99 -3.32
C GLU A 198 -24.90 10.60 -3.44
N TYR A 199 -24.40 9.79 -2.50
CA TYR A 199 -23.02 9.33 -2.53
C TYR A 199 -22.78 8.32 -3.65
N LEU A 200 -23.72 7.41 -3.89
CA LEU A 200 -23.64 6.50 -5.03
C LEU A 200 -23.72 7.27 -6.35
N GLN A 201 -24.60 8.25 -6.44
CA GLN A 201 -24.71 9.13 -7.61
C GLN A 201 -23.39 9.84 -7.88
N ALA A 202 -22.77 10.44 -6.86
CA ALA A 202 -21.50 11.15 -7.01
C ALA A 202 -20.37 10.20 -7.46
N ALA A 203 -20.24 9.02 -6.85
CA ALA A 203 -19.24 8.03 -7.24
C ALA A 203 -19.40 7.57 -8.70
N LYS A 204 -20.64 7.28 -9.13
CA LYS A 204 -20.94 6.94 -10.52
C LYS A 204 -20.67 8.11 -11.48
N HIS A 205 -21.05 9.34 -11.11
CA HIS A 205 -20.76 10.54 -11.91
C HIS A 205 -19.26 10.72 -12.13
N ILE A 206 -18.44 10.56 -11.09
CA ILE A 206 -16.98 10.67 -11.19
C ILE A 206 -16.44 9.63 -12.19
N VAL A 207 -16.84 8.36 -12.06
CA VAL A 207 -16.33 7.29 -12.91
C VAL A 207 -16.81 7.39 -14.38
N HIS A 208 -18.07 7.79 -14.60
CA HIS A 208 -18.66 7.78 -15.94
C HIS A 208 -18.62 9.13 -16.67
N THR A 209 -18.28 10.21 -15.96
CA THR A 209 -18.29 11.55 -16.54
C THR A 209 -16.95 12.27 -16.32
N GLU A 210 -16.50 12.35 -15.07
CA GLU A 210 -15.32 13.16 -14.73
C GLU A 210 -14.01 12.47 -15.15
N TRP A 211 -13.93 11.14 -15.15
CA TRP A 211 -12.75 10.44 -15.68
C TRP A 211 -12.53 10.69 -17.18
N ASP A 212 -13.61 10.91 -17.94
CA ASP A 212 -13.53 11.21 -19.38
C ASP A 212 -13.57 12.72 -19.67
N ALA A 213 -13.74 13.57 -18.63
CA ALA A 213 -13.75 15.01 -18.80
C ALA A 213 -12.34 15.54 -19.14
N GLU A 214 -12.27 16.39 -20.16
CA GLU A 214 -11.02 17.01 -20.55
C GLU A 214 -10.60 18.15 -19.60
N TYR A 215 -9.34 18.19 -19.25
CA TYR A 215 -8.71 19.27 -18.50
C TYR A 215 -7.35 19.64 -19.12
N SER A 216 -6.81 20.79 -18.75
CA SER A 216 -5.47 21.20 -19.17
C SER A 216 -4.44 20.63 -18.20
N ASP A 217 -3.60 19.72 -18.69
CA ASP A 217 -2.47 19.23 -17.90
C ASP A 217 -1.51 20.37 -17.55
N TYR A 218 -1.14 20.43 -16.28
CA TYR A 218 -0.32 21.52 -15.76
C TYR A 218 1.06 21.58 -16.41
N TYR A 219 1.76 20.45 -16.52
CA TYR A 219 3.13 20.41 -17.02
C TYR A 219 3.21 20.52 -18.54
N THR A 220 2.38 19.79 -19.25
CA THR A 220 2.46 19.70 -20.72
C THR A 220 1.60 20.70 -21.43
N ARG A 221 0.67 21.36 -20.72
CA ARG A 221 -0.36 22.25 -21.28
C ARG A 221 -1.24 21.58 -22.33
N ARG A 222 -1.24 20.25 -22.39
CA ARG A 222 -2.10 19.49 -23.28
C ARG A 222 -3.48 19.28 -22.66
N ARG A 223 -4.48 19.13 -23.50
CA ARG A 223 -5.79 18.66 -23.05
C ARG A 223 -5.73 17.15 -22.90
N LEU A 224 -6.01 16.67 -21.71
CA LEU A 224 -6.01 15.27 -21.32
C LEU A 224 -7.32 14.94 -20.62
N CYS A 225 -7.63 13.65 -20.55
CA CYS A 225 -8.61 13.08 -19.63
C CYS A 225 -8.00 11.84 -18.98
N CYS A 226 -8.50 11.42 -17.83
CA CYS A 226 -8.00 10.23 -17.17
C CYS A 226 -8.40 8.95 -17.93
N GLY A 227 -9.66 8.86 -18.33
CA GLY A 227 -10.17 7.81 -19.22
C GLY A 227 -10.03 6.37 -18.72
N TRP A 228 -9.86 6.13 -17.41
CA TRP A 228 -9.43 4.83 -16.88
C TRP A 228 -10.46 3.71 -17.08
N LEU A 229 -11.77 3.99 -16.94
CA LEU A 229 -12.80 2.96 -17.20
C LEU A 229 -12.83 2.57 -18.68
N THR A 230 -12.84 3.58 -19.56
CA THR A 230 -12.79 3.39 -21.01
C THR A 230 -11.52 2.67 -21.45
N ALA A 231 -10.38 3.00 -20.85
CA ALA A 231 -9.11 2.32 -21.10
C ALA A 231 -9.19 0.84 -20.71
N ALA A 232 -9.70 0.53 -19.50
CA ALA A 232 -9.87 -0.85 -19.05
C ALA A 232 -10.77 -1.68 -19.97
N GLU A 233 -11.90 -1.11 -20.42
CA GLU A 233 -12.87 -1.77 -21.29
C GLU A 233 -12.34 -1.95 -22.73
N SER A 234 -11.42 -1.07 -23.17
CA SER A 234 -10.81 -1.11 -24.50
C SER A 234 -9.44 -1.81 -24.54
N GLY A 235 -8.95 -2.31 -23.42
CA GLY A 235 -7.65 -2.96 -23.32
C GLY A 235 -6.46 -2.00 -23.52
N VAL A 236 -6.64 -0.70 -23.21
CA VAL A 236 -5.56 0.28 -23.22
C VAL A 236 -4.79 0.20 -21.90
N PRO A 237 -3.47 0.04 -21.91
CA PRO A 237 -2.65 -0.01 -20.70
C PRO A 237 -2.78 1.24 -19.83
N PHE A 238 -2.77 1.05 -18.49
CA PHE A 238 -2.86 2.16 -17.54
C PHE A 238 -1.75 3.20 -17.77
N GLY A 239 -0.52 2.76 -18.02
CA GLY A 239 0.62 3.62 -18.35
C GLY A 239 0.46 4.46 -19.63
N ARG A 240 -0.57 4.18 -20.45
CA ARG A 240 -0.92 4.94 -21.66
C ARG A 240 -2.23 5.71 -21.52
N SER A 241 -2.85 5.68 -20.36
CA SER A 241 -4.01 6.52 -20.04
C SER A 241 -3.59 7.99 -19.88
N GLY A 242 -4.55 8.90 -19.74
CA GLY A 242 -4.29 10.32 -19.74
C GLY A 242 -3.44 10.84 -18.58
N GLN A 243 -3.51 10.19 -17.41
CA GLN A 243 -2.73 10.55 -16.21
C GLN A 243 -2.43 9.31 -15.37
N PRO A 244 -1.41 8.54 -15.78
CA PRO A 244 -1.08 7.27 -15.12
C PRO A 244 -0.20 7.47 -13.88
N ARG A 245 -0.57 8.40 -12.99
CA ARG A 245 0.15 8.67 -11.75
C ARG A 245 -0.40 7.82 -10.60
N TRP A 246 0.38 7.69 -9.52
CA TRP A 246 0.00 6.88 -8.36
C TRP A 246 -1.25 7.39 -7.64
N GLU A 247 -1.50 8.69 -7.70
CA GLU A 247 -2.72 9.28 -7.14
C GLU A 247 -3.97 8.73 -7.84
N GLY A 248 -3.88 8.51 -9.17
CA GLY A 248 -4.94 7.86 -9.94
C GLY A 248 -5.26 6.46 -9.46
N VAL A 249 -4.28 5.71 -8.95
CA VAL A 249 -4.50 4.36 -8.40
C VAL A 249 -5.47 4.38 -7.20
N TYR A 250 -5.46 5.45 -6.39
CA TYR A 250 -6.50 5.63 -5.37
C TYR A 250 -7.89 5.82 -5.98
N SER A 251 -8.00 6.49 -7.13
CA SER A 251 -9.26 6.61 -7.86
C SER A 251 -9.77 5.27 -8.35
N LEU A 252 -8.87 4.35 -8.77
CA LEU A 252 -9.25 3.00 -9.23
C LEU A 252 -9.95 2.17 -8.14
N GLN A 253 -9.70 2.43 -6.86
CA GLN A 253 -10.39 1.78 -5.74
C GLN A 253 -11.91 2.07 -5.76
N THR A 254 -12.34 3.18 -6.42
CA THR A 254 -13.76 3.47 -6.65
C THR A 254 -14.47 2.33 -7.38
N LEU A 255 -13.79 1.67 -8.32
CA LEU A 255 -14.37 0.54 -9.07
C LEU A 255 -14.69 -0.64 -8.13
N ALA A 256 -13.79 -0.97 -7.22
CA ALA A 256 -14.02 -2.05 -6.27
C ALA A 256 -15.22 -1.75 -5.35
N GLU A 257 -15.31 -0.51 -4.85
CA GLU A 257 -16.41 -0.10 -3.98
C GLU A 257 -17.75 -0.02 -4.74
N LEU A 258 -17.75 0.45 -5.99
CA LEU A 258 -18.95 0.43 -6.85
C LEU A 258 -19.44 -0.99 -7.12
N TYR A 259 -18.51 -1.93 -7.37
CA TYR A 259 -18.91 -3.34 -7.50
C TYR A 259 -19.54 -3.88 -6.21
N ARG A 260 -18.93 -3.61 -5.05
CA ARG A 260 -19.49 -4.02 -3.74
C ARG A 260 -20.84 -3.37 -3.44
N ALA A 261 -21.08 -2.17 -3.96
CA ALA A 261 -22.31 -1.41 -3.75
C ALA A 261 -23.45 -1.83 -4.70
N THR A 262 -23.13 -2.20 -5.95
CA THR A 262 -24.13 -2.37 -7.00
C THR A 262 -24.22 -3.79 -7.55
N GLY A 263 -23.17 -4.60 -7.41
CA GLY A 263 -23.04 -5.91 -8.05
C GLY A 263 -22.78 -5.85 -9.56
N GLU A 264 -22.59 -4.66 -10.15
CA GLU A 264 -22.34 -4.49 -11.58
C GLU A 264 -20.96 -5.02 -11.97
N ALA A 265 -20.90 -6.17 -12.66
CA ALA A 265 -19.68 -6.88 -13.00
C ALA A 265 -18.62 -6.02 -13.73
N ARG A 266 -19.06 -5.04 -14.54
CA ARG A 266 -18.15 -4.16 -15.29
C ARG A 266 -17.12 -3.46 -14.40
N TYR A 267 -17.49 -3.07 -13.17
CA TYR A 267 -16.58 -2.42 -12.26
C TYR A 267 -15.50 -3.36 -11.73
N ARG A 268 -15.90 -4.59 -11.34
CA ARG A 268 -14.94 -5.62 -10.96
C ARG A 268 -13.99 -5.95 -12.11
N ASP A 269 -14.56 -6.16 -13.30
CA ASP A 269 -13.80 -6.59 -14.47
C ASP A 269 -12.80 -5.51 -14.90
N ALA A 270 -13.20 -4.22 -14.84
CA ALA A 270 -12.31 -3.09 -15.08
C ALA A 270 -11.19 -2.99 -14.02
N ALA A 271 -11.52 -3.12 -12.72
CA ALA A 271 -10.53 -3.12 -11.66
C ALA A 271 -9.50 -4.25 -11.86
N CYS A 272 -9.95 -5.46 -12.16
CA CYS A 272 -9.08 -6.61 -12.43
C CYS A 272 -8.23 -6.43 -13.69
N ALA A 273 -8.76 -5.80 -14.73
CA ALA A 273 -8.02 -5.52 -15.97
C ALA A 273 -6.89 -4.52 -15.71
N LEU A 274 -7.20 -3.38 -15.07
CA LEU A 274 -6.20 -2.36 -14.72
C LEU A 274 -5.13 -2.90 -13.77
N TRP A 275 -5.53 -3.71 -12.78
CA TRP A 275 -4.57 -4.32 -11.86
C TRP A 275 -3.59 -5.25 -12.60
N ARG A 276 -4.10 -6.13 -13.46
CA ARG A 276 -3.25 -7.04 -14.26
C ARG A 276 -2.33 -6.29 -15.20
N ASP A 277 -2.83 -5.22 -15.80
CA ASP A 277 -2.05 -4.38 -16.69
C ASP A 277 -0.90 -3.72 -15.94
N ILE A 278 -1.15 -3.05 -14.82
CA ILE A 278 -0.11 -2.44 -13.98
C ILE A 278 0.92 -3.49 -13.53
N ALA A 279 0.47 -4.65 -13.07
CA ALA A 279 1.37 -5.74 -12.66
C ALA A 279 2.26 -6.24 -13.79
N ALA A 280 1.76 -6.24 -15.03
CA ALA A 280 2.50 -6.72 -16.21
C ALA A 280 3.46 -5.68 -16.80
N THR A 281 3.16 -4.38 -16.69
CA THR A 281 3.88 -3.32 -17.42
C THR A 281 4.72 -2.41 -16.55
N ASP A 282 4.41 -2.29 -15.26
CA ASP A 282 4.98 -1.26 -14.39
C ASP A 282 5.43 -1.76 -13.01
N ARG A 283 5.28 -3.03 -12.69
CA ARG A 283 5.71 -3.60 -11.41
C ARG A 283 7.22 -3.86 -11.40
N HIS A 284 7.95 -3.17 -10.55
CA HIS A 284 9.41 -3.31 -10.38
C HIS A 284 9.81 -4.57 -9.61
N ASN A 285 11.11 -4.93 -9.63
CA ASN A 285 11.64 -6.07 -8.89
C ASN A 285 11.39 -5.99 -7.37
N THR A 286 11.23 -4.80 -6.83
CA THR A 286 10.86 -4.56 -5.42
C THR A 286 9.39 -4.78 -5.11
N GLY A 287 8.54 -5.02 -6.13
CA GLY A 287 7.09 -5.09 -5.95
C GLY A 287 6.38 -3.72 -5.93
N SER A 288 7.10 -2.60 -5.98
CA SER A 288 6.49 -1.29 -6.21
C SER A 288 6.04 -1.15 -7.67
N PHE A 289 5.16 -0.21 -7.96
CA PHE A 289 4.80 0.09 -9.35
C PHE A 289 5.28 1.47 -9.77
N GLY A 290 5.50 1.62 -11.08
CA GLY A 290 5.80 2.90 -11.70
C GLY A 290 7.24 3.36 -11.51
N THR A 291 7.69 4.25 -12.38
CA THR A 291 9.00 4.90 -12.33
C THR A 291 8.80 6.36 -11.94
N GLY A 292 9.54 6.81 -10.93
CA GLY A 292 9.28 8.11 -10.31
C GLY A 292 7.91 8.08 -9.63
N GLU A 293 6.98 8.90 -10.09
CA GLU A 293 5.65 9.07 -9.51
C GLU A 293 4.51 8.50 -10.39
N GLY A 294 4.83 7.75 -11.45
CA GLY A 294 3.79 7.27 -12.37
C GLY A 294 4.15 6.03 -13.16
N ALA A 295 3.14 5.43 -13.77
CA ALA A 295 3.30 4.33 -14.71
C ALA A 295 3.89 4.83 -16.03
N THR A 296 4.94 4.21 -16.48
CA THR A 296 5.67 4.58 -17.71
C THR A 296 5.73 3.43 -18.71
N GLY A 297 5.31 2.23 -18.32
CA GLY A 297 5.52 0.99 -19.07
C GLY A 297 6.96 0.49 -18.97
N ASP A 298 7.75 0.97 -18.00
CA ASP A 298 9.13 0.58 -17.79
C ASP A 298 9.27 -0.19 -16.46
N LEU A 299 9.42 -1.51 -16.57
CA LEU A 299 9.61 -2.43 -15.44
C LEU A 299 10.97 -2.28 -14.75
N TYR A 300 11.93 -1.65 -15.42
CA TYR A 300 13.34 -1.65 -15.04
C TYR A 300 13.90 -0.25 -14.78
N GLY A 301 13.04 0.74 -14.82
CA GLY A 301 13.38 2.15 -14.63
C GLY A 301 13.99 2.47 -13.27
N ALA A 302 14.28 3.73 -13.07
CA ALA A 302 14.72 4.27 -11.78
C ALA A 302 13.68 4.00 -10.69
N GLY A 303 14.02 4.28 -9.44
CA GLY A 303 13.15 3.97 -8.30
C GLY A 303 11.74 4.54 -8.38
N SER A 304 10.85 3.94 -7.62
CA SER A 304 9.45 4.35 -7.44
C SER A 304 9.29 5.18 -6.18
N GLU A 305 8.42 6.16 -6.20
CA GLU A 305 8.05 6.90 -4.98
C GLU A 305 7.41 5.94 -3.94
N THR A 306 7.69 6.17 -2.65
CA THR A 306 7.09 5.36 -1.57
C THR A 306 5.57 5.39 -1.63
N CYS A 307 4.95 6.52 -1.99
CA CYS A 307 3.50 6.61 -2.15
C CYS A 307 2.95 5.71 -3.26
N ASN A 308 3.72 5.44 -4.33
CA ASN A 308 3.34 4.46 -5.35
C ASN A 308 3.10 3.08 -4.73
N THR A 309 4.04 2.62 -3.89
CA THR A 309 3.92 1.33 -3.20
C THR A 309 2.66 1.28 -2.34
N VAL A 310 2.39 2.34 -1.57
CA VAL A 310 1.22 2.41 -0.68
C VAL A 310 -0.09 2.35 -1.47
N ALA A 311 -0.18 3.10 -2.57
CA ALA A 311 -1.37 3.12 -3.43
C ALA A 311 -1.57 1.77 -4.13
N TRP A 312 -0.50 1.18 -4.66
CA TRP A 312 -0.52 -0.12 -5.32
C TRP A 312 -0.99 -1.24 -4.40
N MET A 313 -0.43 -1.31 -3.19
CA MET A 313 -0.84 -2.31 -2.21
C MET A 313 -2.30 -2.10 -1.78
N ALA A 314 -2.78 -0.85 -1.64
CA ALA A 314 -4.17 -0.58 -1.29
C ALA A 314 -5.13 -1.07 -2.38
N PHE A 315 -4.84 -0.78 -3.65
CA PHE A 315 -5.63 -1.26 -4.78
C PHE A 315 -5.53 -2.78 -4.95
N SER A 316 -4.34 -3.36 -4.78
CA SER A 316 -4.14 -4.82 -4.79
C SER A 316 -4.95 -5.52 -3.70
N THR A 317 -5.05 -4.91 -2.51
CA THR A 317 -5.89 -5.42 -1.41
C THR A 317 -7.36 -5.47 -1.82
N ASP A 318 -7.86 -4.42 -2.49
CA ASP A 318 -9.23 -4.40 -3.00
C ASP A 318 -9.47 -5.52 -4.01
N VAL A 319 -8.57 -5.67 -4.99
CA VAL A 319 -8.71 -6.71 -6.03
C VAL A 319 -8.57 -8.12 -5.42
N LEU A 320 -7.67 -8.33 -4.44
CA LEU A 320 -7.58 -9.58 -3.69
C LEU A 320 -8.90 -9.90 -2.98
N GLN A 321 -9.51 -8.92 -2.33
CA GLN A 321 -10.80 -9.09 -1.64
C GLN A 321 -11.94 -9.42 -2.61
N LEU A 322 -11.91 -8.91 -3.85
CA LEU A 322 -12.90 -9.20 -4.87
C LEU A 322 -12.75 -10.60 -5.48
N THR A 323 -11.52 -11.04 -5.68
CA THR A 323 -11.21 -12.22 -6.50
C THR A 323 -10.82 -13.45 -5.70
N LYS A 324 -10.23 -13.27 -4.52
CA LYS A 324 -9.53 -14.33 -3.77
C LYS A 324 -8.45 -15.05 -4.61
N ASP A 325 -7.81 -14.31 -5.53
CA ASP A 325 -6.69 -14.84 -6.31
C ASP A 325 -5.41 -14.79 -5.47
N SER A 326 -4.86 -15.96 -5.13
CA SER A 326 -3.67 -16.07 -4.27
C SER A 326 -2.43 -15.38 -4.85
N ARG A 327 -2.36 -15.25 -6.18
CA ARG A 327 -1.27 -14.58 -6.87
C ARG A 327 -1.21 -13.08 -6.56
N ILE A 328 -2.37 -12.45 -6.28
CA ILE A 328 -2.43 -11.06 -5.83
C ILE A 328 -1.87 -10.94 -4.40
N ALA A 329 -2.09 -11.95 -3.57
CA ALA A 329 -1.47 -12.00 -2.25
C ALA A 329 0.05 -12.20 -2.33
N ASP A 330 0.55 -12.93 -3.34
CA ASP A 330 2.00 -13.03 -3.62
C ASP A 330 2.59 -11.66 -3.99
N GLU A 331 1.91 -10.86 -4.82
CA GLU A 331 2.33 -9.50 -5.16
C GLU A 331 2.27 -8.54 -3.96
N LEU A 332 1.25 -8.65 -3.11
CA LEU A 332 1.17 -7.88 -1.86
C LEU A 332 2.32 -8.19 -0.92
N GLU A 333 2.65 -9.47 -0.78
CA GLU A 333 3.76 -9.94 0.04
C GLU A 333 5.11 -9.47 -0.52
N LEU A 334 5.32 -9.58 -1.84
CA LEU A 334 6.50 -9.06 -2.52
C LEU A 334 6.65 -7.55 -2.29
N SER A 335 5.58 -6.78 -2.50
CA SER A 335 5.57 -5.33 -2.29
C SER A 335 5.89 -4.98 -0.84
N TRP A 336 5.34 -5.73 0.10
CA TRP A 336 5.50 -5.43 1.52
C TRP A 336 6.91 -5.72 2.03
N PHE A 337 7.47 -6.92 1.77
CA PHE A 337 8.80 -7.29 2.25
C PHE A 337 9.91 -6.45 1.62
N ASN A 338 9.70 -5.97 0.41
CA ASN A 338 10.74 -5.22 -0.30
C ASN A 338 10.42 -3.73 -0.37
N ALA A 339 9.47 -3.29 -1.18
CA ALA A 339 9.24 -1.87 -1.39
C ALA A 339 8.72 -1.13 -0.14
N ALA A 340 7.76 -1.71 0.61
CA ALA A 340 7.21 -1.04 1.79
C ALA A 340 8.21 -1.03 2.96
N LEU A 341 8.78 -2.18 3.34
CA LEU A 341 9.83 -2.22 4.36
C LEU A 341 11.08 -1.48 3.89
N GLY A 342 11.48 -1.64 2.63
CA GLY A 342 12.63 -0.95 2.06
C GLY A 342 12.48 0.57 2.00
N SER A 343 11.27 1.11 2.16
CA SER A 343 11.08 2.55 2.33
C SER A 343 11.46 3.06 3.73
N LEU A 344 11.45 2.18 4.73
CA LEU A 344 11.79 2.51 6.12
C LEU A 344 13.31 2.47 6.30
N LEU A 345 13.87 3.53 6.86
CA LEU A 345 15.32 3.69 7.06
C LEU A 345 15.74 3.25 8.47
N ALA A 346 17.04 3.22 8.71
CA ALA A 346 17.61 2.87 10.02
C ALA A 346 17.04 3.77 11.13
N GLY A 347 16.73 3.15 12.28
CA GLY A 347 16.05 3.82 13.39
C GLY A 347 14.54 3.80 13.29
N GLU A 348 13.99 3.13 12.25
CA GLU A 348 12.58 2.80 12.03
C GLU A 348 11.62 4.01 12.14
N ARG A 349 12.15 5.23 11.86
CA ARG A 349 11.40 6.49 11.94
C ARG A 349 11.12 7.09 10.55
N ASP A 350 12.18 7.26 9.76
CA ASP A 350 12.14 8.02 8.53
C ASP A 350 11.90 7.12 7.32
N PHE A 351 11.11 7.62 6.37
CA PHE A 351 10.87 6.96 5.09
C PHE A 351 11.68 7.61 3.98
N THR A 352 12.14 6.80 3.04
CA THR A 352 12.73 7.31 1.80
C THR A 352 11.66 7.91 0.89
N TYR A 353 12.03 8.87 0.03
CA TYR A 353 11.15 9.30 -1.04
C TYR A 353 11.12 8.27 -2.17
N MET A 354 12.31 7.92 -2.68
CA MET A 354 12.47 6.96 -3.78
C MET A 354 12.97 5.60 -3.27
N ASN A 355 12.24 4.55 -3.60
CA ASN A 355 12.66 3.16 -3.51
C ASN A 355 13.42 2.78 -4.77
N ASN A 356 14.72 3.06 -4.77
CA ASN A 356 15.59 2.70 -5.89
C ASN A 356 15.82 1.18 -5.90
N SER A 357 15.81 0.56 -7.07
CA SER A 357 16.21 -0.85 -7.21
C SER A 357 17.71 -1.06 -6.96
N ASP A 358 18.53 -0.09 -7.37
CA ASP A 358 19.97 -0.02 -7.14
C ASP A 358 20.36 1.38 -6.65
N GLY A 359 21.50 1.53 -6.00
CA GLY A 359 22.01 2.80 -5.49
C GLY A 359 21.80 2.96 -4.01
N SER A 360 21.35 4.13 -3.54
CA SER A 360 21.11 4.41 -2.13
C SER A 360 19.72 5.01 -1.91
N ARG A 361 19.29 5.00 -0.66
CA ARG A 361 18.03 5.58 -0.21
C ARG A 361 18.29 6.72 0.76
N LEU A 362 17.59 7.83 0.57
CA LEU A 362 17.71 9.02 1.41
C LEU A 362 16.36 9.36 2.05
N PRO A 363 16.34 9.92 3.26
CA PRO A 363 15.10 10.38 3.90
C PRO A 363 14.33 11.37 3.03
N ALA A 364 13.02 11.21 2.98
CA ALA A 364 12.13 12.00 2.13
C ALA A 364 12.19 13.50 2.41
N ASN A 365 12.37 13.89 3.66
CA ASN A 365 12.54 15.29 4.08
C ASN A 365 13.85 15.93 3.58
N ILE A 366 14.87 15.13 3.28
CA ILE A 366 16.13 15.62 2.67
C ILE A 366 15.93 15.86 1.18
N VAL A 367 15.18 14.97 0.50
CA VAL A 367 14.94 15.03 -0.94
C VAL A 367 13.93 16.11 -1.29
N LEU A 368 12.89 16.28 -0.47
CA LEU A 368 11.76 17.19 -0.71
C LEU A 368 11.57 18.18 0.44
N LYS A 369 12.55 19.01 0.71
CA LYS A 369 12.51 20.05 1.76
C LYS A 369 11.32 21.01 1.62
N GLU A 370 10.83 21.20 0.40
CA GLU A 370 9.79 22.17 0.07
C GLU A 370 8.36 21.63 0.31
N GLN A 371 8.20 20.35 0.63
CA GLN A 371 6.88 19.78 0.94
C GLN A 371 6.38 20.13 2.34
N GLY A 372 7.26 20.59 3.21
CA GLY A 372 6.90 21.03 4.55
C GLY A 372 6.04 22.30 4.56
N TYR A 373 5.54 22.64 5.74
CA TYR A 373 4.80 23.85 6.06
C TYR A 373 5.48 24.60 7.20
N ASP A 374 5.02 25.79 7.55
CA ASP A 374 5.64 26.57 8.63
C ASP A 374 5.77 25.77 9.91
N GLY A 375 7.02 25.57 10.37
CA GLY A 375 7.37 24.80 11.56
C GLY A 375 7.37 23.29 11.37
N ALA A 376 7.15 22.77 10.16
CA ALA A 376 7.36 21.36 9.85
C ALA A 376 8.84 21.03 9.92
N ARG A 377 9.15 19.88 10.51
CA ARG A 377 10.54 19.39 10.58
C ARG A 377 10.81 18.39 9.47
N ASP A 378 9.95 17.39 9.38
CA ASP A 378 10.22 16.19 8.59
C ASP A 378 9.06 15.80 7.66
N MET A 379 8.02 16.63 7.60
CA MET A 379 6.81 16.28 6.87
C MET A 379 7.00 16.31 5.35
N SER A 380 6.65 15.19 4.73
CA SER A 380 6.52 15.01 3.28
C SER A 380 5.38 14.03 3.01
N CYS A 381 4.92 13.94 1.74
CA CYS A 381 3.89 12.96 1.36
C CYS A 381 4.28 11.53 1.75
N CYS A 382 5.55 11.14 1.54
CA CYS A 382 6.07 9.81 1.86
C CYS A 382 6.20 9.58 3.36
N GLN A 383 6.67 10.56 4.13
CA GLN A 383 6.73 10.47 5.59
C GLN A 383 5.32 10.32 6.20
N ALA A 384 4.34 11.07 5.69
CA ALA A 384 2.96 10.99 6.15
C ALA A 384 2.27 9.66 5.77
N ASN A 385 2.68 9.04 4.66
CA ASN A 385 2.00 7.87 4.08
C ASN A 385 2.72 6.54 4.37
N GLY A 386 4.01 6.56 4.70
CA GLY A 386 4.83 5.35 4.83
C GLY A 386 4.31 4.38 5.91
N THR A 387 3.87 4.90 7.06
CA THR A 387 3.24 4.09 8.12
C THR A 387 2.06 3.28 7.57
N ARG A 388 1.24 3.86 6.68
CA ARG A 388 0.16 3.15 6.02
C ARG A 388 0.68 1.98 5.19
N GLY A 389 1.81 2.14 4.49
CA GLY A 389 2.43 1.07 3.70
C GLY A 389 2.83 -0.13 4.55
N ILE A 390 3.62 0.11 5.61
CA ILE A 390 4.11 -0.98 6.46
C ILE A 390 3.01 -1.60 7.34
N ALA A 391 1.91 -0.90 7.61
CA ALA A 391 0.78 -1.41 8.39
C ALA A 391 -0.37 -1.99 7.53
N GLN A 392 -0.26 -2.01 6.20
CA GLN A 392 -1.29 -2.56 5.31
C GLN A 392 -1.60 -4.07 5.49
N PRO A 393 -0.70 -4.92 6.00
CA PRO A 393 -1.06 -6.31 6.31
C PRO A 393 -2.30 -6.45 7.21
N ALA A 394 -2.66 -5.41 7.99
CA ALA A 394 -3.93 -5.37 8.72
C ALA A 394 -5.17 -5.63 7.84
N ASP A 395 -5.10 -5.30 6.54
CA ASP A 395 -6.23 -5.40 5.61
C ASP A 395 -6.21 -6.66 4.73
N TRP A 396 -5.06 -7.35 4.59
CA TRP A 396 -4.93 -8.48 3.68
C TRP A 396 -4.28 -9.73 4.27
N ALA A 397 -3.60 -9.65 5.41
CA ALA A 397 -2.93 -10.81 6.02
C ALA A 397 -3.88 -11.98 6.26
N MET A 398 -5.13 -11.71 6.62
CA MET A 398 -6.21 -12.67 6.68
C MET A 398 -7.52 -12.05 6.21
N LEU A 399 -8.14 -12.64 5.20
CA LEU A 399 -9.48 -12.25 4.78
C LEU A 399 -10.52 -13.15 5.44
N CYS A 400 -11.65 -12.55 5.85
CA CYS A 400 -12.74 -13.26 6.50
C CYS A 400 -14.04 -13.08 5.74
N GLU A 401 -14.72 -14.17 5.44
CA GLU A 401 -16.09 -14.20 4.97
C GLU A 401 -16.95 -15.12 5.86
N GLU A 402 -18.24 -15.18 5.60
CA GLU A 402 -19.22 -15.84 6.46
C GLU A 402 -18.84 -17.29 6.84
N ASN A 403 -18.23 -18.02 5.90
CA ASN A 403 -17.92 -19.45 6.07
C ASN A 403 -16.44 -19.81 5.92
N GLY A 404 -15.53 -18.83 5.82
CA GLY A 404 -14.12 -19.13 5.56
C GLY A 404 -13.13 -18.02 5.89
N LEU A 405 -11.91 -18.47 6.04
CA LEU A 405 -10.73 -17.65 6.30
C LEU A 405 -9.70 -17.89 5.21
N TRP A 406 -9.16 -16.79 4.63
CA TRP A 406 -8.04 -16.85 3.67
C TRP A 406 -6.80 -16.31 4.36
N LEU A 407 -5.85 -17.19 4.67
CA LEU A 407 -4.60 -16.84 5.33
C LEU A 407 -3.52 -16.55 4.27
N ASN A 408 -3.05 -15.31 4.25
CA ASN A 408 -2.04 -14.82 3.31
C ASN A 408 -0.69 -14.52 3.97
N TRP A 409 -0.63 -14.45 5.29
CA TRP A 409 0.55 -14.10 6.07
C TRP A 409 1.13 -15.33 6.76
N TYR A 410 2.44 -15.48 6.72
CA TYR A 410 3.12 -16.65 7.28
C TYR A 410 4.22 -16.34 8.31
N SER A 411 4.60 -15.09 8.50
CA SER A 411 5.49 -14.75 9.61
C SER A 411 4.78 -14.90 10.95
N GLU A 412 5.57 -14.94 12.01
CA GLU A 412 5.06 -15.16 13.37
C GLU A 412 3.96 -14.15 13.73
N ALA A 413 2.81 -14.66 14.14
CA ALA A 413 1.63 -13.84 14.41
C ALA A 413 0.53 -14.60 15.16
N GLN A 414 -0.44 -13.83 15.65
CA GLN A 414 -1.73 -14.34 16.09
C GLN A 414 -2.87 -13.70 15.29
N PHE A 415 -3.82 -14.52 14.88
CA PHE A 415 -5.07 -14.09 14.28
C PHE A 415 -6.23 -14.53 15.17
N THR A 416 -7.16 -13.62 15.43
CA THR A 416 -8.37 -13.93 16.19
C THR A 416 -9.59 -13.56 15.36
N TRP A 417 -10.54 -14.48 15.29
CA TRP A 417 -11.77 -14.34 14.51
C TRP A 417 -12.96 -14.92 15.26
N ALA A 418 -14.11 -14.28 15.17
CA ALA A 418 -15.37 -14.77 15.74
C ALA A 418 -16.04 -15.74 14.76
N ALA A 419 -15.89 -17.05 14.96
CA ALA A 419 -16.61 -18.07 14.21
C ALA A 419 -18.12 -18.07 14.50
N SER A 420 -18.52 -17.57 15.69
CA SER A 420 -19.90 -17.27 16.08
C SER A 420 -19.87 -16.30 17.25
N GLN A 421 -21.06 -15.82 17.67
CA GLN A 421 -21.16 -14.91 18.84
C GLN A 421 -20.57 -15.51 20.14
N LYS A 422 -20.42 -16.82 20.22
CA LYS A 422 -19.98 -17.55 21.42
C LYS A 422 -18.69 -18.37 21.21
N ASN A 423 -18.06 -18.30 20.05
CA ASN A 423 -16.88 -19.09 19.77
C ASN A 423 -15.83 -18.28 19.01
N MET A 424 -14.80 -17.89 19.73
CA MET A 424 -13.63 -17.23 19.16
C MET A 424 -12.63 -18.28 18.70
N VAL A 425 -12.15 -18.13 17.48
CA VAL A 425 -11.04 -18.93 16.95
C VAL A 425 -9.79 -18.06 16.93
N ARG A 426 -8.71 -18.60 17.47
CA ARG A 426 -7.39 -17.99 17.40
C ARG A 426 -6.43 -18.95 16.69
N LEU A 427 -5.76 -18.45 15.67
CA LEU A 427 -4.65 -19.09 14.99
C LEU A 427 -3.36 -18.49 15.57
N THR A 428 -2.46 -19.33 16.07
CA THR A 428 -1.11 -18.91 16.49
C THR A 428 -0.12 -19.49 15.49
N LEU A 429 0.63 -18.63 14.82
CA LEU A 429 1.66 -19.01 13.86
C LEU A 429 3.03 -18.94 14.55
N HIS A 430 3.72 -20.07 14.56
CA HIS A 430 5.12 -20.18 14.96
C HIS A 430 5.95 -20.35 13.69
N SER A 431 6.82 -19.40 13.39
CA SER A 431 7.50 -19.34 12.10
C SER A 431 8.75 -18.47 12.15
N GLY A 432 9.81 -18.91 11.50
CA GLY A 432 10.98 -18.08 11.19
C GLY A 432 10.88 -17.38 9.82
N TYR A 433 9.70 -17.43 9.18
CA TYR A 433 9.49 -16.83 7.86
C TYR A 433 9.71 -15.29 7.87
N PRO A 434 10.41 -14.73 6.87
CA PRO A 434 10.76 -15.29 5.57
C PRO A 434 12.13 -16.00 5.50
N ALA A 435 12.90 -16.09 6.58
CA ALA A 435 14.21 -16.77 6.58
C ALA A 435 14.10 -18.32 6.58
N ASP A 436 13.02 -18.84 7.14
CA ASP A 436 12.72 -20.27 7.21
C ASP A 436 11.31 -20.54 6.67
N GLY A 437 11.20 -21.54 5.82
CA GLY A 437 9.92 -21.96 5.22
C GLY A 437 9.04 -22.82 6.12
N GLN A 438 9.44 -23.13 7.35
CA GLN A 438 8.67 -23.96 8.28
C GLN A 438 7.67 -23.12 9.07
N ILE A 439 6.39 -23.40 8.89
CA ILE A 439 5.29 -22.71 9.54
C ILE A 439 4.42 -23.71 10.29
N ARG A 440 4.23 -23.49 11.58
CA ARG A 440 3.34 -24.26 12.44
C ARG A 440 2.18 -23.39 12.88
N ILE A 441 0.95 -23.81 12.59
CA ILE A 441 -0.27 -23.09 12.94
C ILE A 441 -1.05 -23.90 13.96
N GLU A 442 -1.28 -23.32 15.14
CA GLU A 442 -2.07 -23.93 16.20
C GLU A 442 -3.44 -23.28 16.29
N LEU A 443 -4.49 -24.10 16.34
CA LEU A 443 -5.86 -23.67 16.44
C LEU A 443 -6.34 -23.70 17.89
N HIS A 444 -6.75 -22.55 18.41
CA HIS A 444 -7.35 -22.40 19.72
C HIS A 444 -8.80 -21.93 19.56
N MET A 445 -9.73 -22.58 20.24
CA MET A 445 -11.15 -22.23 20.24
C MET A 445 -11.87 -22.81 21.45
N ASP A 446 -13.00 -22.23 21.83
CA ASP A 446 -13.74 -22.70 23.01
C ASP A 446 -14.51 -23.99 22.73
N ALA A 447 -14.97 -24.19 21.52
CA ALA A 447 -15.70 -25.38 21.08
C ALA A 447 -15.40 -25.73 19.62
N PRO A 448 -15.47 -27.04 19.23
CA PRO A 448 -15.27 -27.45 17.85
C PRO A 448 -16.21 -26.75 16.88
N SER A 449 -15.66 -26.15 15.84
CA SER A 449 -16.39 -25.39 14.81
C SER A 449 -16.08 -25.88 13.41
N ARG A 450 -17.06 -25.82 12.50
CA ARG A 450 -16.86 -26.08 11.07
C ARG A 450 -16.67 -24.77 10.33
N PHE A 451 -15.56 -24.65 9.63
CA PHE A 451 -15.27 -23.58 8.69
C PHE A 451 -14.20 -24.01 7.68
N ALA A 452 -14.15 -23.32 6.54
CA ALA A 452 -13.09 -23.47 5.58
C ALA A 452 -11.90 -22.59 5.95
N LEU A 453 -10.69 -23.18 5.99
CA LEU A 453 -9.44 -22.44 6.07
C LEU A 453 -8.71 -22.58 4.73
N HIS A 454 -8.51 -21.45 4.05
CA HIS A 454 -7.83 -21.39 2.78
C HIS A 454 -6.39 -20.92 3.03
N LEU A 455 -5.45 -21.82 2.87
CA LEU A 455 -4.02 -21.54 3.04
C LEU A 455 -3.39 -21.24 1.69
N ARG A 456 -2.76 -20.07 1.58
CA ARG A 456 -2.08 -19.67 0.35
C ARG A 456 -0.88 -20.59 0.08
N ILE A 457 -0.80 -21.13 -1.13
CA ILE A 457 0.39 -21.80 -1.65
C ILE A 457 1.05 -20.81 -2.61
N PRO A 458 2.15 -20.17 -2.20
CA PRO A 458 2.78 -19.14 -3.04
C PRO A 458 3.22 -19.69 -4.40
N GLY A 459 3.13 -18.86 -5.43
CA GLY A 459 3.52 -19.24 -6.79
C GLY A 459 5.01 -19.61 -6.92
N TRP A 460 5.85 -19.00 -6.11
CA TRP A 460 7.28 -19.28 -6.06
C TRP A 460 7.65 -20.56 -5.29
N SER A 461 6.76 -21.15 -4.49
CA SER A 461 7.03 -22.36 -3.69
C SER A 461 6.71 -23.62 -4.48
N ALA A 462 7.67 -24.11 -5.23
CA ALA A 462 7.50 -25.27 -6.14
C ALA A 462 7.26 -26.58 -5.39
N HIS A 463 7.85 -26.76 -4.20
CA HIS A 463 7.81 -28.00 -3.41
C HIS A 463 7.21 -27.77 -2.02
N THR A 464 5.95 -27.34 -1.99
CA THR A 464 5.22 -27.13 -0.74
C THR A 464 4.74 -28.46 -0.15
N SER A 465 4.93 -28.65 1.16
CA SER A 465 4.26 -29.72 1.91
C SER A 465 3.34 -29.16 2.97
N LEU A 466 2.24 -29.87 3.24
CA LEU A 466 1.22 -29.49 4.20
C LEU A 466 0.69 -30.71 4.92
N THR A 467 0.62 -30.64 6.24
CA THR A 467 -0.04 -31.67 7.06
C THR A 467 -1.08 -31.05 8.00
N VAL A 468 -2.09 -31.82 8.35
CA VAL A 468 -3.05 -31.50 9.42
C VAL A 468 -3.02 -32.62 10.44
N ASN A 469 -2.60 -32.30 11.66
CA ASN A 469 -2.39 -33.30 12.73
C ASN A 469 -1.48 -34.47 12.27
N GLY A 470 -0.42 -34.16 11.50
CA GLY A 470 0.50 -35.16 10.94
C GLY A 470 -0.04 -35.91 9.71
N ILE A 471 -1.25 -35.63 9.25
CA ILE A 471 -1.83 -36.30 8.06
C ILE A 471 -1.51 -35.43 6.85
N PRO A 472 -0.79 -35.92 5.83
CA PRO A 472 -0.43 -35.16 4.65
C PRO A 472 -1.65 -34.75 3.81
N CYS A 473 -1.63 -33.50 3.33
CA CYS A 473 -2.53 -33.00 2.31
C CYS A 473 -1.88 -33.16 0.93
N THR A 474 -2.67 -33.53 -0.07
CA THR A 474 -2.20 -33.78 -1.43
C THR A 474 -2.84 -32.81 -2.41
N GLY A 475 -2.28 -32.68 -3.62
CA GLY A 475 -2.83 -31.83 -4.68
C GLY A 475 -2.57 -30.36 -4.47
N LEU A 476 -1.54 -29.99 -3.70
CA LEU A 476 -1.10 -28.63 -3.53
C LEU A 476 -0.61 -28.07 -4.87
N GLN A 477 -1.06 -26.87 -5.20
CA GLN A 477 -0.70 -26.19 -6.46
C GLN A 477 -0.09 -24.82 -6.14
N PRO A 478 1.13 -24.51 -6.60
CA PRO A 478 1.67 -23.16 -6.50
C PRO A 478 0.74 -22.12 -7.13
N GLY A 479 0.67 -20.93 -6.55
CA GLY A 479 -0.22 -19.85 -7.00
C GLY A 479 -1.71 -20.11 -6.77
N SER A 480 -2.06 -20.93 -5.76
CA SER A 480 -3.45 -21.25 -5.42
C SER A 480 -3.69 -21.24 -3.91
N TYR A 481 -4.93 -21.46 -3.50
CA TYR A 481 -5.26 -21.75 -2.10
C TYR A 481 -5.55 -23.24 -1.90
N CYS A 482 -4.90 -23.83 -0.90
CA CYS A 482 -5.32 -25.12 -0.38
C CYS A 482 -6.51 -24.92 0.57
N THR A 483 -7.67 -25.47 0.23
CA THR A 483 -8.90 -25.34 1.02
C THR A 483 -9.08 -26.52 1.97
N LEU A 484 -9.14 -26.24 3.25
CA LEU A 484 -9.37 -27.22 4.32
C LEU A 484 -10.76 -26.98 4.94
N ASP A 485 -11.85 -27.47 4.32
CA ASP A 485 -13.20 -27.41 4.88
C ASP A 485 -13.45 -28.61 5.79
N ARG A 486 -13.40 -28.38 7.09
CA ARG A 486 -13.57 -29.44 8.10
C ARG A 486 -14.13 -28.91 9.42
N ARG A 487 -14.51 -29.83 10.30
CA ARG A 487 -14.79 -29.51 11.70
C ARG A 487 -13.47 -29.48 12.47
N TRP A 488 -13.03 -28.29 12.81
CA TRP A 488 -11.84 -28.02 13.60
C TRP A 488 -12.09 -28.27 15.09
N ARG A 489 -11.05 -28.68 15.80
CA ARG A 489 -11.06 -28.89 17.25
C ARG A 489 -9.99 -28.04 17.93
N PRO A 490 -10.18 -27.66 19.22
CA PRO A 490 -9.11 -27.07 20.00
C PRO A 490 -7.87 -27.94 19.98
N GLY A 491 -6.71 -27.35 19.68
CA GLY A 491 -5.43 -28.05 19.61
C GLY A 491 -5.13 -28.72 18.26
N ASP A 492 -6.00 -28.57 17.24
CA ASP A 492 -5.61 -28.98 15.88
C ASP A 492 -4.38 -28.18 15.42
N VAL A 493 -3.48 -28.86 14.71
CA VAL A 493 -2.20 -28.30 14.24
C VAL A 493 -2.09 -28.47 12.75
N ILE A 494 -1.64 -27.42 12.09
CA ILE A 494 -1.26 -27.44 10.68
C ILE A 494 0.24 -27.17 10.60
N GLU A 495 0.94 -27.98 9.81
CA GLU A 495 2.36 -27.78 9.50
C GLU A 495 2.48 -27.56 8.00
N LEU A 496 3.04 -26.42 7.62
CA LEU A 496 3.27 -25.99 6.24
C LEU A 496 4.77 -25.77 6.06
N ALA A 497 5.36 -26.40 5.04
CA ALA A 497 6.73 -26.14 4.64
C ALA A 497 6.75 -25.58 3.22
N LEU A 498 7.24 -24.34 3.10
CA LEU A 498 7.41 -23.63 1.84
C LEU A 498 8.83 -23.84 1.30
N ASP A 499 8.94 -23.94 -0.01
CA ASP A 499 10.23 -24.06 -0.70
C ASP A 499 10.84 -22.67 -0.93
N LEU A 500 11.88 -22.34 -0.17
CA LEU A 500 12.61 -21.08 -0.27
C LEU A 500 13.81 -21.16 -1.24
N THR A 501 13.87 -22.17 -2.11
CA THR A 501 14.91 -22.24 -3.16
C THR A 501 14.96 -20.93 -3.96
N PRO A 502 16.14 -20.33 -4.15
CA PRO A 502 16.27 -19.09 -4.88
C PRO A 502 15.66 -19.17 -6.26
N HIS A 503 14.89 -18.15 -6.62
CA HIS A 503 14.29 -17.98 -7.95
C HIS A 503 14.62 -16.61 -8.52
N PHE A 504 14.40 -16.39 -9.83
CA PHE A 504 15.01 -15.29 -10.53
C PHE A 504 14.03 -14.55 -11.43
N TRP A 505 14.25 -13.27 -11.59
CA TRP A 505 13.59 -12.45 -12.59
C TRP A 505 14.63 -11.81 -13.53
N PRO A 506 14.69 -12.22 -14.81
CA PRO A 506 15.67 -11.73 -15.76
C PRO A 506 15.28 -10.36 -16.35
N TYR A 507 16.31 -9.58 -16.66
CA TYR A 507 16.24 -8.36 -17.47
C TYR A 507 17.16 -8.53 -18.69
N ALA A 508 16.58 -8.95 -19.82
CA ALA A 508 17.34 -9.36 -21.00
C ALA A 508 18.13 -8.21 -21.63
N GLU A 509 17.52 -7.03 -21.78
CA GLU A 509 18.15 -5.86 -22.41
C GLU A 509 19.36 -5.35 -21.62
N GLY A 510 19.32 -5.47 -20.28
CA GLY A 510 20.41 -5.08 -19.39
C GLY A 510 21.42 -6.18 -19.09
N ASN A 511 21.22 -7.41 -19.61
CA ASN A 511 21.98 -8.61 -19.20
C ASN A 511 22.09 -8.75 -17.68
N ARG A 512 20.96 -8.58 -16.97
CA ARG A 512 20.85 -8.58 -15.51
C ARG A 512 19.71 -9.48 -15.06
N PHE A 513 19.72 -9.84 -13.80
CA PHE A 513 18.61 -10.54 -13.15
C PHE A 513 18.48 -10.11 -11.69
N SER A 514 17.31 -10.25 -11.11
CA SER A 514 17.09 -10.19 -9.67
C SER A 514 16.93 -11.58 -9.10
N ALA A 515 17.41 -11.79 -7.88
CA ALA A 515 17.33 -13.06 -7.15
C ALA A 515 16.44 -12.89 -5.93
N TYR A 516 15.61 -13.89 -5.66
CA TYR A 516 14.67 -13.92 -4.53
C TYR A 516 14.80 -15.22 -3.73
N CYS A 517 14.59 -15.13 -2.40
CA CYS A 517 14.29 -16.26 -1.55
C CYS A 517 12.86 -16.09 -1.00
N GLY A 518 11.94 -16.96 -1.43
CA GLY A 518 10.53 -16.71 -1.17
C GLY A 518 10.11 -15.34 -1.71
N PRO A 519 9.44 -14.47 -0.93
CA PRO A 519 9.04 -13.13 -1.38
C PRO A 519 10.17 -12.10 -1.29
N VAL A 520 11.31 -12.44 -0.71
CA VAL A 520 12.38 -11.50 -0.35
C VAL A 520 13.35 -11.32 -1.50
N LEU A 521 13.45 -10.09 -2.00
CA LEU A 521 14.45 -9.67 -2.97
C LEU A 521 15.83 -9.61 -2.31
N LEU A 522 16.81 -10.24 -2.90
CA LEU A 522 18.18 -10.24 -2.42
C LEU A 522 18.96 -9.07 -3.03
N ALA A 523 19.75 -8.41 -2.20
CA ALA A 523 20.63 -7.33 -2.60
C ALA A 523 21.97 -7.42 -1.85
N TYR A 524 23.01 -6.85 -2.43
CA TYR A 524 24.32 -6.75 -1.78
C TYR A 524 24.80 -5.30 -1.72
N ARG A 525 25.59 -4.96 -0.73
CA ARG A 525 26.22 -3.64 -0.64
C ARG A 525 27.28 -3.49 -1.71
N THR A 526 27.13 -2.47 -2.54
CA THR A 526 28.15 -2.14 -3.55
C THR A 526 29.31 -1.43 -2.89
N GLN A 527 30.52 -1.72 -3.37
CA GLN A 527 31.75 -0.99 -3.05
C GLN A 527 32.12 -0.14 -4.28
N GLU A 528 33.08 0.78 -4.16
CA GLU A 528 33.61 1.57 -5.28
C GLU A 528 34.38 0.69 -6.30
N ARG A 529 33.77 -0.37 -6.80
CA ARG A 529 34.31 -1.34 -7.74
C ARG A 529 33.39 -1.52 -8.94
N GLU A 530 33.93 -2.07 -10.02
CA GLU A 530 33.14 -2.58 -11.15
C GLU A 530 32.03 -3.51 -10.62
N PRO A 531 30.84 -3.49 -11.24
CA PRO A 531 29.74 -4.35 -10.84
C PRO A 531 30.18 -5.83 -10.84
N LEU A 532 29.95 -6.50 -9.71
CA LEU A 532 30.22 -7.94 -9.60
C LEU A 532 29.25 -8.71 -10.48
N GLN A 533 29.76 -9.79 -11.09
CA GLN A 533 28.97 -10.68 -11.93
C GLN A 533 28.61 -11.96 -11.18
N PHE A 534 27.41 -12.47 -11.42
CA PHE A 534 26.87 -13.66 -10.77
C PHE A 534 26.26 -14.64 -11.77
N THR A 535 26.19 -15.90 -11.36
CA THR A 535 25.42 -16.93 -12.08
C THR A 535 24.25 -17.40 -11.21
N PRO A 536 23.13 -17.85 -11.78
CA PRO A 536 22.04 -18.46 -11.01
C PRO A 536 22.52 -19.64 -10.15
N ASP A 537 23.44 -20.46 -10.66
CA ASP A 537 24.00 -21.63 -9.94
C ASP A 537 24.73 -21.23 -8.65
N ALA A 538 25.31 -20.03 -8.60
CA ALA A 538 25.96 -19.53 -7.38
C ALA A 538 24.95 -19.36 -6.23
N PHE A 539 23.72 -19.01 -6.53
CA PHE A 539 22.65 -18.90 -5.54
C PHE A 539 22.13 -20.26 -5.09
N ALA A 540 22.08 -21.26 -5.98
CA ALA A 540 21.74 -22.63 -5.60
C ALA A 540 22.79 -23.26 -4.65
N ALA A 541 24.05 -22.81 -4.74
CA ALA A 541 25.15 -23.23 -3.89
C ALA A 541 25.36 -22.30 -2.65
N ALA A 542 24.56 -21.27 -2.50
CA ALA A 542 24.68 -20.29 -1.43
C ALA A 542 24.49 -20.91 -0.04
N LYS A 543 25.12 -20.32 0.96
CA LYS A 543 25.02 -20.75 2.36
C LYS A 543 24.32 -19.66 3.16
N PRO A 544 23.47 -20.02 4.13
CA PRO A 544 22.98 -19.06 5.11
C PRO A 544 24.15 -18.32 5.76
N ALA A 545 23.98 -17.03 5.96
CA ALA A 545 24.95 -16.16 6.64
C ALA A 545 24.31 -15.56 7.89
N ASP A 546 25.15 -15.23 8.87
CA ASP A 546 24.73 -14.51 10.07
C ASP A 546 24.87 -13.00 9.80
N ALA A 547 23.74 -12.30 9.79
CA ALA A 547 23.69 -10.86 9.62
C ALA A 547 22.40 -10.30 10.29
N ASP A 548 22.44 -9.04 10.67
CA ASP A 548 21.24 -8.32 11.12
C ASP A 548 20.34 -8.01 9.91
N ALA A 549 19.58 -9.01 9.48
CA ALA A 549 18.76 -8.99 8.28
C ALA A 549 17.61 -10.00 8.40
N LEU A 550 16.54 -9.80 7.63
CA LEU A 550 15.44 -10.77 7.55
C LEU A 550 15.88 -12.06 6.88
N THR A 551 16.78 -11.98 5.91
CA THR A 551 17.39 -13.11 5.20
C THR A 551 18.79 -12.73 4.79
N ALA A 552 19.75 -13.63 4.99
CA ALA A 552 21.14 -13.42 4.60
C ALA A 552 21.77 -14.68 4.01
N LEU A 553 22.47 -14.51 2.88
CA LEU A 553 23.17 -15.55 2.15
C LEU A 553 24.59 -15.14 1.78
N GLN A 554 25.52 -16.08 1.83
CA GLN A 554 26.83 -15.93 1.22
C GLN A 554 26.84 -16.59 -0.16
N VAL A 555 27.03 -15.75 -1.19
CA VAL A 555 27.04 -16.15 -2.61
C VAL A 555 28.44 -15.87 -3.18
N CYS A 556 28.97 -16.76 -4.00
CA CYS A 556 30.24 -16.51 -4.70
C CYS A 556 29.98 -15.75 -6.01
N ALA A 557 30.66 -14.63 -6.21
CA ALA A 557 30.70 -13.96 -7.50
C ALA A 557 31.44 -14.82 -8.55
N ALA A 558 31.35 -14.48 -9.82
CA ALA A 558 31.95 -15.24 -10.92
C ALA A 558 33.48 -15.33 -10.85
N ASP A 559 34.14 -14.38 -10.19
CA ASP A 559 35.57 -14.39 -9.91
C ASP A 559 35.97 -15.23 -8.67
N GLY A 560 34.98 -15.87 -8.02
CA GLY A 560 35.15 -16.69 -6.82
C GLY A 560 35.13 -15.91 -5.50
N MET A 561 34.94 -14.60 -5.52
CA MET A 561 34.87 -13.80 -4.31
C MET A 561 33.56 -14.04 -3.55
N PRO A 562 33.60 -14.33 -2.24
CA PRO A 562 32.38 -14.45 -1.45
C PRO A 562 31.74 -13.07 -1.20
N VAL A 563 30.46 -12.97 -1.43
CA VAL A 563 29.65 -11.75 -1.30
C VAL A 563 28.50 -12.01 -0.35
N LEU A 564 28.31 -11.14 0.63
CA LEU A 564 27.16 -11.18 1.52
C LEU A 564 25.95 -10.53 0.83
N PHE A 565 24.91 -11.30 0.62
CA PHE A 565 23.59 -10.83 0.24
C PHE A 565 22.69 -10.77 1.46
N THR A 566 21.92 -9.71 1.57
CA THR A 566 20.84 -9.57 2.55
C THR A 566 19.54 -9.31 1.82
N ASP A 567 18.42 -9.30 2.56
CA ASP A 567 17.19 -8.77 2.02
C ASP A 567 17.33 -7.30 1.60
N TYR A 568 16.50 -6.89 0.65
CA TYR A 568 16.52 -5.54 0.08
C TYR A 568 16.32 -4.45 1.13
N TYR A 569 15.46 -4.66 2.14
CA TYR A 569 15.26 -3.70 3.23
C TYR A 569 16.58 -3.45 3.99
N SER A 570 17.25 -4.52 4.42
CA SER A 570 18.48 -4.45 5.20
C SER A 570 19.67 -3.89 4.41
N ALA A 571 19.76 -4.18 3.11
CA ALA A 571 20.90 -3.80 2.27
C ALA A 571 21.13 -2.29 2.17
N GLY A 572 20.08 -1.48 2.18
CA GLY A 572 20.19 -0.03 1.98
C GLY A 572 19.60 0.83 3.10
N LYS A 573 19.21 0.22 4.24
CA LYS A 573 18.48 0.93 5.28
C LYS A 573 19.30 2.02 5.98
N ASP A 574 20.63 1.92 5.97
CA ASP A 574 21.56 2.90 6.54
C ASP A 574 22.03 3.96 5.52
N GLY A 575 21.43 4.01 4.34
CA GLY A 575 21.82 4.91 3.24
C GLY A 575 23.03 4.43 2.44
N SER A 576 23.59 3.25 2.72
CA SER A 576 24.67 2.66 1.93
C SER A 576 24.19 2.29 0.52
N SER A 577 25.12 2.30 -0.44
CA SER A 577 24.83 1.89 -1.81
C SER A 577 24.71 0.37 -1.90
N PHE A 578 23.75 -0.09 -2.70
CA PHE A 578 23.44 -1.51 -2.90
C PHE A 578 23.03 -1.78 -4.35
N ALA A 579 23.01 -3.06 -4.74
CA ALA A 579 22.47 -3.54 -6.00
C ALA A 579 21.54 -4.72 -5.78
N SER A 580 20.39 -4.70 -6.45
CA SER A 580 19.43 -5.79 -6.54
C SER A 580 19.23 -6.27 -7.98
N TRP A 581 19.67 -5.49 -8.96
CA TRP A 581 19.85 -5.91 -10.35
C TRP A 581 21.28 -6.41 -10.54
N LEU A 582 21.44 -7.72 -10.64
CA LEU A 582 22.72 -8.42 -10.66
C LEU A 582 23.22 -8.58 -12.10
N ALA A 583 24.45 -8.21 -12.38
CA ALA A 583 25.06 -8.45 -13.69
C ALA A 583 25.27 -9.96 -13.91
N ALA A 584 24.81 -10.48 -15.04
CA ALA A 584 24.92 -11.90 -15.34
C ALA A 584 26.31 -12.24 -15.90
N ALA A 585 26.93 -13.29 -15.34
CA ALA A 585 28.22 -13.85 -15.80
C ALA A 585 28.04 -14.94 -16.88
N GLY A 586 26.87 -15.09 -17.45
CA GLY A 586 26.54 -16.12 -18.43
C GLY A 586 25.11 -15.98 -18.94
N PRO A 587 24.48 -17.07 -19.40
CA PRO A 587 23.09 -17.05 -19.81
C PRO A 587 22.20 -16.56 -18.68
N LEU A 588 21.21 -15.74 -19.03
CA LEU A 588 20.19 -15.32 -18.07
C LEU A 588 19.36 -16.52 -17.58
N PRO A 589 18.92 -16.52 -16.33
CA PRO A 589 18.03 -17.55 -15.83
C PRO A 589 16.72 -17.54 -16.62
N SER A 590 16.07 -18.71 -16.69
CA SER A 590 14.67 -18.74 -17.08
C SER A 590 13.85 -17.98 -16.02
N PRO A 591 12.90 -17.13 -16.40
CA PRO A 591 12.01 -16.52 -15.42
C PRO A 591 11.31 -17.66 -14.67
N ALA A 592 11.30 -17.59 -13.34
CA ALA A 592 10.24 -18.21 -12.57
C ALA A 592 8.96 -17.63 -13.17
N GLU A 593 8.02 -18.45 -13.64
CA GLU A 593 6.91 -17.99 -14.49
C GLU A 593 6.39 -16.63 -14.04
N PRO A 594 6.51 -15.59 -14.90
CA PRO A 594 6.02 -14.29 -14.51
C PRO A 594 4.53 -14.46 -14.31
N ILE A 595 4.09 -14.24 -13.09
CA ILE A 595 2.70 -14.43 -12.65
C ILE A 595 1.71 -13.75 -13.62
N TRP A 596 2.15 -12.81 -14.46
CA TRP A 596 1.32 -11.93 -15.27
C TRP A 596 1.71 -11.78 -16.75
N GLN A 597 2.82 -12.37 -17.23
CA GLN A 597 3.26 -12.23 -18.62
C GLN A 597 2.60 -13.22 -19.61
N SER A 598 1.81 -14.15 -19.15
CA SER A 598 1.10 -15.06 -20.04
C SER A 598 -0.33 -14.58 -20.24
N ARG A 599 -0.53 -13.60 -21.16
CA ARG A 599 -1.70 -13.60 -22.08
C ARG A 599 -1.65 -12.39 -23.01
#